data_cfdcda216171fe3cf8260a42d1572a1c
#
_entry.id   cfdcda216171fe3cf8260a42d1572a1c
#
_cell.length_a   1.000
_cell.length_b   1.000
_cell.length_c   1.000
_cell.angle_alpha   90.00
_cell.angle_beta   90.00
_cell.angle_gamma   90.00
#
_symmetry.space_group_name_H-M   'P 1'
#
loop_
_entity.id
_entity.type
_entity.pdbx_description
1 polymer ?
#
loop_
_entity_poly.entity_id
_entity_poly.type
_entity_poly.pdbx_seq_one_letter_code
_entity_poly.pdbx_strand_id
1 'polypeptide(L)'
;LPGIIHIGDSVFYADANGAINVASGWILSKDASGESGNTWYYGSSNGVLKSGWQYVNGAWYWMDPSTFKMKTGWLNDGGTWYWLQPSGAMFANGWLKIDGVDYYFNASGAWLNTSGSVLGVNRSSLVNWLMSHENDGYYRGTRYDTHLSQETCMYPKGDPRWDGYTGMNCGGFVSHAYMKAGGNLAPIAAEQSHSPWSGGPGRGGCVNAYRWYGYAIDTCANVTYFNSIDELLRSGLARKGDIVFFNPYNPYADDSHIGFFWGNSPSENLFWHSDGYGNRISGLTALGPSKVILIR
;
A
#
# COMPACT_ATOMS: atom_id res chain seq x y z
N LEU A 1 21.52 20.77 -36.33
CA LEU A 1 20.54 19.75 -35.94
C LEU A 1 19.80 20.19 -34.69
N PRO A 2 18.46 20.02 -34.61
CA PRO A 2 17.72 20.36 -33.40
C PRO A 2 18.14 19.45 -32.25
N GLY A 3 18.18 19.98 -31.02
CA GLY A 3 18.55 19.21 -29.85
C GLY A 3 18.90 20.07 -28.64
N ILE A 4 19.42 19.42 -27.62
CA ILE A 4 19.91 20.11 -26.42
C ILE A 4 21.31 20.63 -26.65
N ILE A 5 21.56 21.84 -26.14
CA ILE A 5 22.91 22.47 -26.14
C ILE A 5 23.27 22.92 -24.73
N HIS A 6 24.55 22.87 -24.40
CA HIS A 6 25.09 23.31 -23.13
C HIS A 6 25.80 24.65 -23.29
N ILE A 7 25.47 25.61 -22.45
CA ILE A 7 26.13 26.92 -22.36
C ILE A 7 26.48 27.16 -20.90
N GLY A 8 27.76 26.98 -20.56
CA GLY A 8 28.16 26.90 -19.16
C GLY A 8 27.44 25.75 -18.44
N ASP A 9 26.88 26.02 -17.28
CA ASP A 9 26.10 25.07 -16.48
C ASP A 9 24.62 24.97 -16.91
N SER A 10 24.23 25.73 -17.93
CA SER A 10 22.82 25.77 -18.37
C SER A 10 22.62 24.96 -19.64
N VAL A 11 21.45 24.30 -19.72
CA VAL A 11 21.06 23.48 -20.87
C VAL A 11 19.83 24.10 -21.53
N PHE A 12 19.89 24.20 -22.84
CA PHE A 12 18.83 24.79 -23.66
C PHE A 12 18.42 23.84 -24.79
N TYR A 13 17.25 24.06 -25.35
CA TYR A 13 16.83 23.45 -26.61
C TYR A 13 17.13 24.41 -27.78
N ALA A 14 17.81 23.92 -28.81
CA ALA A 14 17.98 24.60 -30.07
C ALA A 14 17.11 23.96 -31.16
N ASP A 15 16.51 24.79 -32.02
CA ASP A 15 15.72 24.33 -33.15
C ASP A 15 16.61 23.85 -34.34
N ALA A 16 15.97 23.44 -35.44
CA ALA A 16 16.66 22.96 -36.64
C ALA A 16 17.62 24.00 -37.27
N ASN A 17 17.42 25.30 -36.99
CA ASN A 17 18.22 26.41 -37.49
C ASN A 17 19.32 26.80 -36.49
N GLY A 18 19.39 26.12 -35.33
CA GLY A 18 20.33 26.43 -34.26
C GLY A 18 19.88 27.57 -33.35
N ALA A 19 18.65 28.08 -33.51
CA ALA A 19 18.15 29.13 -32.63
C ALA A 19 17.75 28.55 -31.27
N ILE A 20 18.27 29.19 -30.21
CA ILE A 20 18.01 28.78 -28.82
C ILE A 20 16.58 29.18 -28.44
N ASN A 21 15.81 28.22 -27.94
CA ASN A 21 14.51 28.53 -27.38
C ASN A 21 14.66 29.08 -25.95
N VAL A 22 14.32 30.36 -25.81
CA VAL A 22 14.36 31.06 -24.51
C VAL A 22 12.97 31.21 -23.87
N ALA A 23 11.92 30.61 -24.47
CA ALA A 23 10.59 30.65 -23.93
C ALA A 23 10.49 29.76 -22.69
N SER A 24 9.64 30.19 -21.74
CA SER A 24 9.26 29.36 -20.60
C SER A 24 8.16 28.39 -20.97
N GLY A 25 8.09 27.26 -20.28
CA GLY A 25 7.02 26.29 -20.41
C GLY A 25 7.38 25.11 -21.30
N TRP A 26 6.35 24.48 -21.88
CA TRP A 26 6.50 23.28 -22.69
C TRP A 26 7.14 23.58 -24.06
N ILE A 27 8.16 22.82 -24.38
CA ILE A 27 8.88 22.90 -25.65
C ILE A 27 8.73 21.55 -26.36
N LEU A 28 8.04 21.55 -27.49
CA LEU A 28 7.94 20.38 -28.34
C LEU A 28 9.11 20.37 -29.33
N SER A 29 9.94 19.34 -29.26
CA SER A 29 10.98 19.14 -30.26
C SER A 29 10.44 18.31 -31.41
N LYS A 30 10.90 18.68 -32.63
CA LYS A 30 10.79 17.81 -33.80
C LYS A 30 12.17 17.23 -34.06
N ASP A 31 12.25 15.98 -34.53
CA ASP A 31 13.53 15.44 -34.99
C ASP A 31 14.06 16.17 -36.23
N ALA A 32 15.27 15.85 -36.64
CA ALA A 32 15.94 16.50 -37.80
C ALA A 32 15.22 16.22 -39.14
N SER A 33 14.35 15.21 -39.20
CA SER A 33 13.56 14.87 -40.38
C SER A 33 12.21 15.61 -40.43
N GLY A 34 11.86 16.31 -39.33
CA GLY A 34 10.57 16.97 -39.20
C GLY A 34 9.43 16.01 -38.94
N GLU A 35 9.72 14.71 -38.78
CA GLU A 35 8.76 13.68 -38.46
C GLU A 35 8.68 13.45 -36.93
N SER A 36 7.50 13.10 -36.52
CA SER A 36 6.93 13.13 -35.20
C SER A 36 7.47 12.08 -34.22
N GLY A 37 8.70 12.21 -33.81
CA GLY A 37 9.05 11.72 -32.47
C GLY A 37 8.81 12.82 -31.45
N ASN A 38 7.58 13.19 -31.18
CA ASN A 38 7.22 14.30 -30.33
C ASN A 38 7.84 14.18 -28.93
N THR A 39 9.04 14.71 -28.79
CA THR A 39 9.74 14.77 -27.51
C THR A 39 9.45 16.11 -26.84
N TRP A 40 9.00 16.07 -25.61
CA TRP A 40 8.70 17.25 -24.81
C TRP A 40 9.83 17.56 -23.84
N TYR A 41 10.11 18.86 -23.68
CA TYR A 41 10.99 19.45 -22.68
C TYR A 41 10.23 20.53 -21.91
N TYR A 42 10.77 20.94 -20.78
CA TYR A 42 10.21 22.04 -20.00
C TYR A 42 11.28 23.09 -19.67
N GLY A 43 11.08 24.31 -20.12
CA GLY A 43 11.97 25.44 -19.90
C GLY A 43 11.52 26.36 -18.76
N SER A 44 12.49 26.91 -18.02
CA SER A 44 12.26 28.00 -17.07
C SER A 44 11.95 29.33 -17.78
N SER A 45 11.73 30.39 -17.01
CA SER A 45 11.41 31.72 -17.55
C SER A 45 12.46 32.31 -18.52
N ASN A 46 13.67 31.78 -18.54
CA ASN A 46 14.76 32.16 -19.45
C ASN A 46 15.14 31.02 -20.41
N GLY A 47 14.30 30.02 -20.59
CA GLY A 47 14.50 28.90 -21.50
C GLY A 47 15.46 27.82 -21.03
N VAL A 48 16.07 27.95 -19.85
CA VAL A 48 16.91 26.88 -19.29
C VAL A 48 16.04 25.65 -19.00
N LEU A 49 16.41 24.51 -19.59
CA LEU A 49 15.68 23.25 -19.42
C LEU A 49 15.71 22.77 -17.97
N LYS A 50 14.58 22.27 -17.52
CA LYS A 50 14.40 21.68 -16.19
C LYS A 50 14.57 20.18 -16.26
N SER A 51 15.07 19.61 -15.16
CA SER A 51 15.16 18.15 -14.95
C SER A 51 14.51 17.76 -13.62
N GLY A 52 14.25 16.47 -13.43
CA GLY A 52 13.54 15.95 -12.27
C GLY A 52 12.04 16.29 -12.29
N TRP A 53 11.42 16.26 -11.12
CA TRP A 53 10.00 16.52 -10.95
C TRP A 53 9.64 17.99 -11.20
N GLN A 54 8.63 18.21 -12.03
CA GLN A 54 8.07 19.52 -12.33
C GLN A 54 6.56 19.50 -12.08
N TYR A 55 6.07 20.45 -11.28
CA TYR A 55 4.62 20.62 -11.06
C TYR A 55 4.10 21.71 -11.98
N VAL A 56 3.23 21.33 -12.93
CA VAL A 56 2.75 22.23 -13.98
C VAL A 56 1.24 22.06 -14.14
N ASN A 57 0.49 23.16 -14.00
CA ASN A 57 -0.96 23.20 -14.18
C ASN A 57 -1.72 22.09 -13.43
N GLY A 58 -1.35 21.81 -12.18
CA GLY A 58 -2.05 20.85 -11.33
C GLY A 58 -1.59 19.39 -11.48
N ALA A 59 -0.57 19.11 -12.29
CA ALA A 59 -0.03 17.76 -12.48
C ALA A 59 1.50 17.72 -12.33
N TRP A 60 2.00 16.58 -11.88
CA TRP A 60 3.45 16.32 -11.80
C TRP A 60 3.93 15.65 -13.08
N TYR A 61 5.12 16.06 -13.54
CA TYR A 61 5.83 15.52 -14.70
C TYR A 61 7.27 15.25 -14.31
N TRP A 62 7.91 14.29 -14.98
CA TRP A 62 9.31 13.98 -14.80
C TRP A 62 10.11 14.30 -16.05
N MET A 63 11.14 15.14 -15.90
CA MET A 63 12.13 15.44 -16.93
C MET A 63 13.40 14.63 -16.63
N ASP A 64 13.80 13.76 -17.54
CA ASP A 64 14.99 12.91 -17.37
C ASP A 64 16.24 13.76 -17.11
N PRO A 65 16.99 13.54 -16.03
CA PRO A 65 18.13 14.37 -15.68
C PRO A 65 19.26 14.36 -16.70
N SER A 66 19.38 13.31 -17.51
CA SER A 66 20.47 13.17 -18.50
C SER A 66 20.09 13.72 -19.87
N THR A 67 18.83 13.55 -20.26
CA THR A 67 18.34 13.90 -21.59
C THR A 67 17.39 15.09 -21.61
N PHE A 68 16.93 15.53 -20.43
CA PHE A 68 15.92 16.58 -20.22
C PHE A 68 14.55 16.28 -20.87
N LYS A 69 14.37 15.08 -21.40
CA LYS A 69 13.13 14.64 -22.04
C LYS A 69 12.06 14.32 -21.02
N MET A 70 10.82 14.69 -21.33
CA MET A 70 9.65 14.26 -20.55
C MET A 70 9.54 12.74 -20.59
N LYS A 71 9.44 12.14 -19.43
CA LYS A 71 9.25 10.70 -19.24
C LYS A 71 7.77 10.33 -19.37
N THR A 72 7.51 9.15 -19.94
CA THR A 72 6.21 8.48 -19.90
C THR A 72 6.42 7.02 -19.48
N GLY A 73 5.35 6.35 -19.05
CA GLY A 73 5.42 4.98 -18.56
C GLY A 73 6.00 4.89 -17.15
N TRP A 74 6.57 3.74 -16.83
CA TRP A 74 7.13 3.47 -15.52
C TRP A 74 8.38 4.32 -15.24
N LEU A 75 8.42 4.92 -14.06
CA LEU A 75 9.55 5.65 -13.50
C LEU A 75 9.91 5.06 -12.14
N ASN A 76 11.17 4.70 -11.94
CA ASN A 76 11.73 4.43 -10.61
C ASN A 76 12.55 5.64 -10.18
N ASP A 77 12.14 6.28 -9.10
CA ASP A 77 12.87 7.40 -8.50
C ASP A 77 13.17 7.05 -7.04
N GLY A 78 14.45 6.83 -6.76
CA GLY A 78 14.92 6.48 -5.42
C GLY A 78 14.32 5.21 -4.83
N GLY A 79 13.95 4.22 -5.66
CA GLY A 79 13.31 2.97 -5.23
C GLY A 79 11.78 3.02 -5.19
N THR A 80 11.18 4.20 -5.38
CA THR A 80 9.74 4.38 -5.49
C THR A 80 9.32 4.37 -6.96
N TRP A 81 8.28 3.58 -7.28
CA TRP A 81 7.76 3.49 -8.63
C TRP A 81 6.56 4.40 -8.84
N TYR A 82 6.54 5.07 -9.98
CA TYR A 82 5.48 5.97 -10.45
C TYR A 82 5.05 5.60 -11.86
N TRP A 83 3.84 6.00 -12.25
CA TRP A 83 3.35 5.87 -13.60
C TRP A 83 3.11 7.25 -14.22
N LEU A 84 3.86 7.56 -15.25
CA LEU A 84 3.69 8.75 -16.09
C LEU A 84 2.80 8.35 -17.27
N GLN A 85 1.61 8.94 -17.33
CA GLN A 85 0.63 8.67 -18.38
C GLN A 85 1.21 9.03 -19.77
N PRO A 86 0.58 8.62 -20.89
CA PRO A 86 1.02 9.04 -22.23
C PRO A 86 1.12 10.56 -22.41
N SER A 87 0.35 11.33 -21.65
CA SER A 87 0.46 12.80 -21.58
C SER A 87 1.69 13.30 -20.82
N GLY A 88 2.44 12.43 -20.17
CA GLY A 88 3.52 12.75 -19.23
C GLY A 88 3.05 13.02 -17.81
N ALA A 89 1.77 13.29 -17.58
CA ALA A 89 1.25 13.56 -16.24
C ALA A 89 1.33 12.32 -15.33
N MET A 90 1.83 12.48 -14.12
CA MET A 90 1.87 11.42 -13.13
C MET A 90 0.46 11.01 -12.72
N PHE A 91 0.19 9.71 -12.75
CA PHE A 91 -1.05 9.16 -12.20
C PHE A 91 -0.94 9.03 -10.68
N ALA A 92 -2.01 9.38 -9.95
CA ALA A 92 -2.07 9.32 -8.49
C ALA A 92 -3.48 9.04 -7.99
N ASN A 93 -3.55 8.58 -6.74
CA ASN A 93 -4.77 8.43 -5.94
C ASN A 93 -5.82 7.55 -6.60
N GLY A 94 -5.47 6.31 -6.96
CA GLY A 94 -6.45 5.38 -7.52
C GLY A 94 -5.87 4.12 -8.14
N TRP A 95 -6.77 3.33 -8.71
CA TRP A 95 -6.45 2.14 -9.49
C TRP A 95 -6.27 2.49 -10.96
N LEU A 96 -5.26 1.92 -11.59
CA LEU A 96 -5.01 2.04 -13.02
C LEU A 96 -4.68 0.66 -13.59
N LYS A 97 -5.35 0.30 -14.68
CA LYS A 97 -5.04 -0.92 -15.43
C LYS A 97 -3.94 -0.61 -16.45
N ILE A 98 -2.79 -1.28 -16.31
CA ILE A 98 -1.64 -1.17 -17.20
C ILE A 98 -1.36 -2.57 -17.74
N ASP A 99 -1.40 -2.75 -19.05
CA ASP A 99 -1.16 -4.04 -19.73
C ASP A 99 -1.99 -5.20 -19.14
N GLY A 100 -3.25 -4.91 -18.77
CA GLY A 100 -4.18 -5.90 -18.21
C GLY A 100 -4.03 -6.16 -16.71
N VAL A 101 -3.04 -5.59 -16.03
CA VAL A 101 -2.79 -5.72 -14.59
C VAL A 101 -3.26 -4.46 -13.86
N ASP A 102 -3.92 -4.64 -12.73
CA ASP A 102 -4.38 -3.54 -11.89
C ASP A 102 -3.27 -3.10 -10.91
N TYR A 103 -2.96 -1.80 -10.95
CA TYR A 103 -1.98 -1.15 -10.08
C TYR A 103 -2.65 -0.06 -9.26
N TYR A 104 -2.33 0.01 -7.97
CA TYR A 104 -2.81 1.10 -7.13
C TYR A 104 -1.69 2.11 -6.87
N PHE A 105 -2.02 3.39 -7.07
CA PHE A 105 -1.12 4.52 -6.78
C PHE A 105 -1.73 5.36 -5.66
N ASN A 106 -0.94 5.68 -4.65
CA ASN A 106 -1.38 6.52 -3.54
C ASN A 106 -1.51 8.00 -3.94
N ALA A 107 -1.89 8.86 -3.00
CA ALA A 107 -2.07 10.28 -3.26
C ALA A 107 -0.78 11.01 -3.71
N SER A 108 0.40 10.51 -3.38
CA SER A 108 1.68 11.04 -3.86
C SER A 108 2.11 10.46 -5.21
N GLY A 109 1.30 9.59 -5.83
CA GLY A 109 1.61 8.92 -7.09
C GLY A 109 2.51 7.68 -6.96
N ALA A 110 2.91 7.30 -5.76
CA ALA A 110 3.72 6.11 -5.55
C ALA A 110 2.90 4.83 -5.77
N TRP A 111 3.40 3.91 -6.60
CA TRP A 111 2.81 2.60 -6.76
C TRP A 111 2.92 1.79 -5.47
N LEU A 112 1.80 1.25 -5.02
CA LEU A 112 1.76 0.30 -3.92
C LEU A 112 1.78 -1.12 -4.49
N ASN A 113 2.80 -1.88 -4.13
CA ASN A 113 2.90 -3.27 -4.58
C ASN A 113 1.83 -4.13 -3.89
N THR A 114 0.65 -4.21 -4.50
CA THR A 114 -0.47 -5.04 -4.06
C THR A 114 -0.57 -6.36 -4.82
N SER A 115 0.47 -6.74 -5.57
CA SER A 115 0.49 -8.01 -6.30
C SER A 115 0.60 -9.22 -5.36
N GLY A 116 0.15 -10.37 -5.82
CA GLY A 116 0.20 -11.61 -5.08
C GLY A 116 -1.05 -11.88 -4.24
N SER A 117 -0.91 -12.77 -3.27
CA SER A 117 -2.00 -13.18 -2.38
C SER A 117 -1.61 -13.06 -0.91
N VAL A 118 -2.61 -13.07 -0.05
CA VAL A 118 -2.48 -13.21 1.41
C VAL A 118 -3.35 -14.40 1.81
N LEU A 119 -2.73 -15.50 2.17
CA LEU A 119 -3.41 -16.78 2.48
C LEU A 119 -4.45 -17.17 1.42
N GLY A 120 -4.08 -17.09 0.14
CA GLY A 120 -4.94 -17.46 -0.98
C GLY A 120 -5.93 -16.39 -1.46
N VAL A 121 -6.14 -15.32 -0.70
CA VAL A 121 -6.95 -14.16 -1.15
C VAL A 121 -6.09 -13.23 -1.99
N ASN A 122 -6.64 -12.77 -3.11
CA ASN A 122 -5.96 -11.76 -3.93
C ASN A 122 -5.68 -10.50 -3.11
N ARG A 123 -4.41 -10.11 -3.02
CA ARG A 123 -3.97 -8.95 -2.21
C ARG A 123 -4.64 -7.65 -2.66
N SER A 124 -4.75 -7.43 -3.97
CA SER A 124 -5.39 -6.22 -4.49
C SER A 124 -6.85 -6.14 -4.06
N SER A 125 -7.58 -7.27 -4.05
CA SER A 125 -8.97 -7.32 -3.57
C SER A 125 -9.06 -6.98 -2.08
N LEU A 126 -8.15 -7.53 -1.26
CA LEU A 126 -8.10 -7.26 0.17
C LEU A 126 -7.76 -5.78 0.45
N VAL A 127 -6.70 -5.27 -0.18
CA VAL A 127 -6.27 -3.87 -0.01
C VAL A 127 -7.34 -2.90 -0.51
N ASN A 128 -7.99 -3.19 -1.65
CA ASN A 128 -9.04 -2.35 -2.20
C ASN A 128 -10.25 -2.28 -1.24
N TRP A 129 -10.66 -3.41 -0.70
CA TRP A 129 -11.75 -3.44 0.28
C TRP A 129 -11.36 -2.63 1.53
N LEU A 130 -10.17 -2.85 2.10
CA LEU A 130 -9.68 -2.10 3.26
C LEU A 130 -9.63 -0.59 2.97
N MET A 131 -9.08 -0.17 1.84
CA MET A 131 -8.98 1.25 1.47
C MET A 131 -10.33 1.93 1.30
N SER A 132 -11.34 1.22 0.75
CA SER A 132 -12.69 1.77 0.62
C SER A 132 -13.36 2.04 1.97
N HIS A 133 -12.83 1.46 3.06
CA HIS A 133 -13.33 1.60 4.43
C HIS A 133 -12.38 2.36 5.36
N GLU A 134 -11.26 2.86 4.85
CA GLU A 134 -10.24 3.54 5.67
C GLU A 134 -10.79 4.80 6.36
N ASN A 135 -11.73 5.49 5.74
CA ASN A 135 -12.40 6.70 6.28
C ASN A 135 -13.84 6.42 6.71
N ASP A 136 -14.27 5.18 6.73
CA ASP A 136 -15.60 4.80 7.16
C ASP A 136 -15.66 4.78 8.70
N GLY A 137 -16.48 5.67 9.28
CA GLY A 137 -16.65 5.78 10.72
C GLY A 137 -17.22 4.51 11.38
N TYR A 138 -17.82 3.62 10.60
CA TYR A 138 -18.29 2.33 11.09
C TYR A 138 -17.13 1.37 11.41
N TYR A 139 -16.09 1.34 10.55
CA TYR A 139 -14.89 0.52 10.76
C TYR A 139 -13.84 1.24 11.60
N ARG A 140 -13.76 2.57 11.49
CA ARG A 140 -12.79 3.40 12.19
C ARG A 140 -13.39 3.98 13.47
N GLY A 141 -12.65 3.89 14.56
CA GLY A 141 -13.08 4.43 15.86
C GLY A 141 -14.13 3.60 16.59
N THR A 142 -14.62 2.51 16.01
CA THR A 142 -15.53 1.60 16.70
C THR A 142 -14.77 0.87 17.79
N ARG A 143 -15.20 1.07 19.02
CA ARG A 143 -14.54 0.47 20.17
C ARG A 143 -14.75 -1.03 20.20
N TYR A 144 -13.71 -1.69 20.67
CA TYR A 144 -13.69 -3.05 21.14
C TYR A 144 -14.84 -3.27 22.15
N ASP A 145 -15.70 -4.28 21.91
CA ASP A 145 -16.73 -4.63 22.86
C ASP A 145 -16.13 -5.41 24.04
N THR A 146 -16.59 -5.12 25.23
CA THR A 146 -16.12 -5.71 26.49
C THR A 146 -16.46 -7.20 26.66
N HIS A 147 -17.20 -7.80 25.76
CA HIS A 147 -17.45 -9.25 25.73
C HIS A 147 -16.28 -10.02 25.11
N LEU A 148 -15.14 -9.88 25.71
CA LEU A 148 -13.79 -10.13 25.23
C LEU A 148 -13.40 -11.58 25.01
N SER A 149 -14.20 -12.54 25.36
CA SER A 149 -13.86 -13.95 25.21
C SER A 149 -14.19 -14.53 23.83
N GLN A 150 -14.75 -13.73 22.92
CA GLN A 150 -15.18 -14.18 21.59
C GLN A 150 -14.81 -13.14 20.53
N GLU A 151 -14.14 -13.58 19.48
CA GLU A 151 -13.93 -12.81 18.28
C GLU A 151 -15.27 -12.46 17.65
N THR A 152 -15.50 -11.16 17.43
CA THR A 152 -16.74 -10.69 16.78
C THR A 152 -16.40 -10.12 15.41
N CYS A 153 -17.09 -10.62 14.39
CA CYS A 153 -17.19 -9.95 13.11
C CYS A 153 -18.36 -8.98 13.19
N MET A 154 -18.09 -7.74 13.00
CA MET A 154 -19.10 -6.70 13.07
C MET A 154 -19.96 -6.68 11.81
N TYR A 155 -21.28 -6.75 12.02
CA TYR A 155 -22.27 -6.44 10.98
C TYR A 155 -23.03 -5.16 11.35
N PRO A 156 -23.39 -4.29 10.41
CA PRO A 156 -24.14 -3.09 10.70
C PRO A 156 -25.50 -3.42 11.30
N LYS A 157 -25.96 -2.58 12.22
CA LYS A 157 -27.34 -2.69 12.76
C LYS A 157 -28.33 -2.65 11.59
N GLY A 158 -29.15 -3.70 11.49
CA GLY A 158 -30.07 -3.90 10.38
C GLY A 158 -29.61 -4.91 9.34
N ASP A 159 -28.36 -5.36 9.36
CA ASP A 159 -27.93 -6.56 8.64
C ASP A 159 -28.55 -7.80 9.35
N PRO A 160 -29.13 -8.78 8.61
CA PRO A 160 -29.68 -10.01 9.23
C PRO A 160 -28.67 -10.78 10.07
N ARG A 161 -27.39 -10.57 9.86
CA ARG A 161 -26.30 -11.22 10.59
C ARG A 161 -25.81 -10.41 11.79
N TRP A 162 -26.41 -9.24 12.05
CA TRP A 162 -26.03 -8.42 13.21
C TRP A 162 -26.28 -9.18 14.50
N ASP A 163 -25.21 -9.37 15.25
CA ASP A 163 -25.18 -10.17 16.46
C ASP A 163 -25.52 -9.39 17.75
N GLY A 164 -25.91 -8.11 17.60
CA GLY A 164 -26.26 -7.23 18.71
C GLY A 164 -25.08 -6.45 19.31
N TYR A 165 -23.87 -6.64 18.80
CA TYR A 165 -22.65 -5.99 19.28
C TYR A 165 -22.18 -4.90 18.32
N THR A 166 -21.51 -3.89 18.87
CA THR A 166 -21.07 -2.70 18.13
C THR A 166 -19.56 -2.63 17.92
N GLY A 167 -18.83 -3.69 18.24
CA GLY A 167 -17.36 -3.71 18.15
C GLY A 167 -16.81 -4.99 17.55
N MET A 168 -15.54 -4.94 17.19
CA MET A 168 -14.76 -6.10 16.76
C MET A 168 -13.39 -6.05 17.42
N ASN A 169 -12.85 -7.21 17.81
CA ASN A 169 -11.49 -7.32 18.28
C ASN A 169 -10.50 -7.45 17.10
N CYS A 170 -9.21 -7.65 17.40
CA CYS A 170 -8.17 -7.74 16.38
C CYS A 170 -8.40 -8.91 15.41
N GLY A 171 -8.72 -10.10 15.92
CA GLY A 171 -9.03 -11.29 15.12
C GLY A 171 -10.31 -11.11 14.32
N GLY A 172 -11.35 -10.50 14.91
CA GLY A 172 -12.60 -10.18 14.24
C GLY A 172 -12.42 -9.23 13.06
N PHE A 173 -11.61 -8.18 13.22
CA PHE A 173 -11.32 -7.25 12.12
C PHE A 173 -10.61 -7.93 10.95
N VAL A 174 -9.56 -8.70 11.22
CA VAL A 174 -8.82 -9.42 10.17
C VAL A 174 -9.73 -10.42 9.47
N SER A 175 -10.52 -11.19 10.23
CA SER A 175 -11.46 -12.17 9.70
C SER A 175 -12.52 -11.52 8.81
N HIS A 176 -13.08 -10.41 9.26
CA HIS A 176 -14.09 -9.68 8.49
C HIS A 176 -13.53 -9.16 7.16
N ALA A 177 -12.39 -8.47 7.19
CA ALA A 177 -11.74 -7.97 5.99
C ALA A 177 -11.38 -9.09 5.00
N TYR A 178 -10.84 -10.19 5.50
CA TYR A 178 -10.49 -11.37 4.71
C TYR A 178 -11.72 -11.98 4.00
N MET A 179 -12.83 -12.18 4.73
CA MET A 179 -14.09 -12.67 4.13
C MET A 179 -14.63 -11.72 3.06
N LYS A 180 -14.61 -10.41 3.33
CA LYS A 180 -15.08 -9.39 2.37
C LYS A 180 -14.24 -9.37 1.10
N ALA A 181 -12.99 -9.75 1.18
CA ALA A 181 -12.09 -9.91 0.03
C ALA A 181 -12.24 -11.28 -0.67
N GLY A 182 -13.20 -12.10 -0.27
CA GLY A 182 -13.48 -13.40 -0.87
C GLY A 182 -12.78 -14.59 -0.19
N GLY A 183 -12.20 -14.39 0.98
CA GLY A 183 -11.53 -15.43 1.75
C GLY A 183 -12.50 -16.40 2.44
N ASN A 184 -12.07 -17.65 2.56
CA ASN A 184 -12.79 -18.70 3.29
C ASN A 184 -12.19 -18.88 4.68
N LEU A 185 -12.94 -18.56 5.73
CA LEU A 185 -12.51 -18.71 7.12
C LEU A 185 -12.61 -20.14 7.66
N ALA A 186 -13.36 -21.02 7.02
CA ALA A 186 -13.62 -22.35 7.58
C ALA A 186 -12.35 -23.17 7.88
N PRO A 187 -11.33 -23.19 6.99
CA PRO A 187 -10.08 -23.89 7.31
C PRO A 187 -9.31 -23.24 8.47
N ILE A 188 -9.33 -21.92 8.56
CA ILE A 188 -8.65 -21.17 9.62
C ILE A 188 -9.38 -21.40 10.97
N ALA A 189 -10.70 -21.43 10.95
CA ALA A 189 -11.52 -21.72 12.13
C ALA A 189 -11.36 -23.17 12.63
N ALA A 190 -11.00 -24.10 11.75
CA ALA A 190 -10.75 -25.50 12.11
C ALA A 190 -9.39 -25.70 12.78
N GLU A 191 -8.45 -24.74 12.64
CA GLU A 191 -7.14 -24.81 13.27
C GLU A 191 -7.27 -24.70 14.80
N GLN A 192 -6.69 -25.66 15.52
CA GLN A 192 -6.76 -25.71 17.00
C GLN A 192 -5.41 -26.03 17.65
N SER A 193 -4.42 -26.47 16.87
CA SER A 193 -3.17 -27.01 17.41
C SER A 193 -2.27 -25.95 18.05
N HIS A 194 -2.40 -24.69 17.62
CA HIS A 194 -1.57 -23.58 18.07
C HIS A 194 -2.31 -22.57 18.95
N SER A 195 -3.61 -22.77 19.17
CA SER A 195 -4.41 -21.86 20.00
C SER A 195 -4.46 -22.34 21.47
N PRO A 196 -4.11 -21.48 22.41
CA PRO A 196 -4.32 -21.78 23.85
C PRO A 196 -5.80 -21.83 24.21
N TRP A 197 -6.69 -21.41 23.31
CA TRP A 197 -8.12 -21.33 23.54
C TRP A 197 -8.84 -22.46 22.82
N SER A 198 -9.52 -23.32 23.57
CA SER A 198 -10.27 -24.48 23.06
C SER A 198 -11.66 -24.13 22.48
N GLY A 199 -12.04 -22.85 22.43
CA GLY A 199 -13.34 -22.40 21.94
C GLY A 199 -13.50 -22.61 20.42
N GLY A 200 -14.74 -22.82 19.98
CA GLY A 200 -15.09 -22.78 18.54
C GLY A 200 -14.86 -21.41 17.91
N PRO A 201 -15.18 -21.24 16.61
CA PRO A 201 -15.13 -19.93 15.99
C PRO A 201 -16.03 -18.96 16.74
N GLY A 202 -15.62 -17.71 16.82
CA GLY A 202 -16.38 -16.65 17.42
C GLY A 202 -17.64 -16.30 16.63
N ARG A 203 -18.35 -15.27 17.05
CA ARG A 203 -19.57 -14.80 16.40
C ARG A 203 -19.32 -14.40 14.95
N GLY A 204 -20.27 -14.75 14.07
CA GLY A 204 -20.12 -14.50 12.64
C GLY A 204 -19.04 -15.34 11.95
N GLY A 205 -18.52 -16.39 12.61
CA GLY A 205 -17.47 -17.24 12.07
C GLY A 205 -16.07 -16.68 12.20
N CYS A 206 -15.88 -15.57 12.91
CA CYS A 206 -14.58 -14.98 13.13
C CYS A 206 -13.67 -15.82 14.01
N VAL A 207 -12.38 -15.69 13.82
CA VAL A 207 -11.38 -16.55 14.44
C VAL A 207 -10.31 -15.73 15.15
N ASN A 208 -9.75 -16.27 16.25
CA ASN A 208 -8.74 -15.59 17.03
C ASN A 208 -7.38 -15.53 16.32
N ALA A 209 -6.50 -14.67 16.80
CA ALA A 209 -5.20 -14.43 16.20
C ALA A 209 -4.33 -15.69 16.12
N TYR A 210 -4.38 -16.57 17.13
CA TYR A 210 -3.60 -17.81 17.13
C TYR A 210 -4.03 -18.79 16.04
N ARG A 211 -5.29 -18.84 15.66
CA ARG A 211 -5.75 -19.69 14.57
C ARG A 211 -5.25 -19.20 13.22
N TRP A 212 -5.17 -17.89 13.03
CA TRP A 212 -4.52 -17.29 11.87
C TRP A 212 -3.06 -17.71 11.75
N TYR A 213 -2.35 -17.63 12.88
CA TYR A 213 -0.94 -18.03 12.97
C TYR A 213 -0.77 -19.53 12.70
N GLY A 214 -1.53 -20.38 13.41
CA GLY A 214 -1.45 -21.84 13.27
C GLY A 214 -1.76 -22.32 11.86
N TYR A 215 -2.84 -21.81 11.28
CA TYR A 215 -3.21 -22.14 9.90
C TYR A 215 -2.11 -21.73 8.90
N ALA A 216 -1.53 -20.55 9.07
CA ALA A 216 -0.47 -20.08 8.20
C ALA A 216 0.77 -20.99 8.26
N ILE A 217 1.14 -21.47 9.45
CA ILE A 217 2.27 -22.39 9.63
C ILE A 217 1.95 -23.77 9.02
N ASP A 218 0.80 -24.33 9.37
CA ASP A 218 0.44 -25.71 9.00
C ASP A 218 0.19 -25.85 7.49
N THR A 219 -0.25 -24.81 6.83
CA THR A 219 -0.44 -24.79 5.37
C THR A 219 0.81 -24.39 4.60
N CYS A 220 1.96 -24.24 5.27
CA CYS A 220 3.18 -23.77 4.65
C CYS A 220 2.98 -22.43 3.90
N ALA A 221 2.11 -21.58 4.39
CA ALA A 221 1.94 -20.23 3.89
C ALA A 221 3.28 -19.47 3.98
N ASN A 222 3.40 -18.38 3.24
CA ASN A 222 4.59 -17.55 3.29
C ASN A 222 4.66 -16.78 4.62
N VAL A 223 5.31 -17.41 5.61
CA VAL A 223 5.47 -16.90 6.98
C VAL A 223 6.92 -16.52 7.20
N THR A 224 7.15 -15.30 7.68
CA THR A 224 8.49 -14.82 8.03
C THR A 224 8.50 -14.31 9.47
N TYR A 225 9.48 -14.77 10.26
CA TYR A 225 9.63 -14.44 11.68
C TYR A 225 10.65 -13.32 11.85
N PHE A 226 10.34 -12.38 12.74
CA PHE A 226 11.22 -11.28 13.12
C PHE A 226 11.31 -11.19 14.64
N ASN A 227 12.51 -10.94 15.16
CA ASN A 227 12.75 -10.80 16.60
C ASN A 227 12.28 -9.44 17.14
N SER A 228 12.02 -8.49 16.24
CA SER A 228 11.52 -7.17 16.60
C SER A 228 10.75 -6.52 15.44
N ILE A 229 9.96 -5.52 15.75
CA ILE A 229 9.29 -4.67 14.76
C ILE A 229 10.32 -3.94 13.89
N ASP A 230 11.42 -3.47 14.47
CA ASP A 230 12.48 -2.81 13.71
C ASP A 230 13.14 -3.74 12.69
N GLU A 231 13.27 -5.02 13.00
CA GLU A 231 13.77 -6.02 12.05
C GLU A 231 12.80 -6.21 10.90
N LEU A 232 11.49 -6.30 11.16
CA LEU A 232 10.47 -6.33 10.13
C LEU A 232 10.55 -5.12 9.21
N LEU A 233 10.57 -3.90 9.76
CA LEU A 233 10.57 -2.66 8.98
C LEU A 233 11.85 -2.50 8.13
N ARG A 234 13.01 -2.98 8.62
CA ARG A 234 14.27 -2.96 7.86
C ARG A 234 14.40 -4.08 6.85
N SER A 235 13.59 -5.11 6.93
CA SER A 235 13.69 -6.30 6.06
C SER A 235 13.37 -6.00 4.59
N GLY A 236 12.61 -4.96 4.31
CA GLY A 236 12.11 -4.66 2.98
C GLY A 236 11.01 -5.62 2.48
N LEU A 237 10.50 -6.52 3.35
CA LEU A 237 9.57 -7.58 2.95
C LEU A 237 8.11 -7.22 3.11
N ALA A 238 7.75 -6.36 4.07
CA ALA A 238 6.37 -6.03 4.37
C ALA A 238 5.70 -5.30 3.19
N ARG A 239 4.45 -5.66 2.92
CA ARG A 239 3.62 -5.04 1.88
C ARG A 239 2.26 -4.69 2.44
N LYS A 240 1.67 -3.60 1.97
CA LYS A 240 0.31 -3.21 2.38
C LYS A 240 -0.66 -4.38 2.23
N GLY A 241 -1.41 -4.66 3.29
CA GLY A 241 -2.35 -5.78 3.36
C GLY A 241 -1.75 -7.11 3.85
N ASP A 242 -0.44 -7.19 4.11
CA ASP A 242 0.12 -8.34 4.81
C ASP A 242 -0.47 -8.43 6.22
N ILE A 243 -0.72 -9.65 6.68
CA ILE A 243 -1.14 -9.87 8.05
C ILE A 243 0.09 -9.90 8.94
N VAL A 244 0.07 -9.12 10.01
CA VAL A 244 1.11 -9.12 11.04
C VAL A 244 0.52 -9.67 12.34
N PHE A 245 1.11 -10.75 12.82
CA PHE A 245 0.79 -11.36 14.10
C PHE A 245 1.87 -11.00 15.12
N PHE A 246 1.43 -10.52 16.27
CA PHE A 246 2.31 -10.17 17.40
C PHE A 246 2.34 -11.31 18.40
N ASN A 247 3.52 -11.83 18.66
CA ASN A 247 3.74 -12.77 19.71
C ASN A 247 4.37 -12.00 20.90
N PRO A 248 3.64 -11.77 21.99
CA PRO A 248 4.14 -10.96 23.09
C PRO A 248 5.42 -11.54 23.69
N TYR A 249 6.29 -10.65 24.14
CA TYR A 249 7.54 -11.02 24.84
C TYR A 249 7.29 -11.68 26.19
N ASN A 250 6.11 -11.45 26.76
CA ASN A 250 5.75 -12.00 28.04
C ASN A 250 5.12 -13.39 27.88
N PRO A 251 5.80 -14.47 28.28
CA PRO A 251 5.24 -15.82 28.16
C PRO A 251 4.01 -16.05 29.08
N TYR A 252 3.68 -15.09 29.93
CA TYR A 252 2.50 -15.13 30.81
C TYR A 252 1.36 -14.22 30.33
N ALA A 253 1.55 -13.47 29.26
CA ALA A 253 0.48 -12.71 28.63
C ALA A 253 -0.13 -13.57 27.52
N ASP A 254 -1.31 -14.08 27.76
CA ASP A 254 -2.13 -14.81 26.76
C ASP A 254 -2.61 -13.90 25.59
N ASP A 255 -1.98 -12.75 25.42
CA ASP A 255 -2.45 -11.66 24.59
C ASP A 255 -1.62 -11.58 23.31
N SER A 256 -2.04 -12.33 22.31
CA SER A 256 -1.58 -12.11 20.93
C SER A 256 -2.39 -11.00 20.27
N HIS A 257 -1.77 -10.33 19.31
CA HIS A 257 -2.44 -9.30 18.54
C HIS A 257 -2.24 -9.52 17.05
N ILE A 258 -3.20 -9.07 16.23
CA ILE A 258 -3.17 -9.28 14.79
C ILE A 258 -3.79 -8.07 14.06
N GLY A 259 -3.32 -7.79 12.87
CA GLY A 259 -3.84 -6.73 12.01
C GLY A 259 -3.15 -6.74 10.67
N PHE A 260 -3.30 -5.65 9.92
CA PHE A 260 -2.69 -5.50 8.60
C PHE A 260 -1.54 -4.51 8.64
N PHE A 261 -0.41 -4.88 8.05
CA PHE A 261 0.61 -3.90 7.70
C PHE A 261 0.00 -2.87 6.72
N TRP A 262 0.12 -1.57 7.06
CA TRP A 262 -0.59 -0.53 6.32
C TRP A 262 0.35 0.52 5.70
N GLY A 263 1.66 0.30 5.78
CA GLY A 263 2.66 1.15 5.16
C GLY A 263 2.58 1.17 3.64
N ASN A 264 2.87 2.30 3.03
CA ASN A 264 3.00 2.46 1.59
C ASN A 264 4.38 2.00 1.08
N SER A 265 5.34 1.90 2.00
CA SER A 265 6.64 1.27 1.78
C SER A 265 6.91 0.23 2.88
N PRO A 266 7.81 -0.74 2.64
CA PRO A 266 8.13 -1.79 3.63
C PRO A 266 8.66 -1.26 4.98
N SER A 267 9.26 -0.07 4.98
CA SER A 267 9.83 0.57 6.17
C SER A 267 8.89 1.54 6.88
N GLU A 268 7.71 1.78 6.33
CA GLU A 268 6.75 2.71 6.93
C GLU A 268 6.04 2.05 8.12
N ASN A 269 6.16 2.67 9.28
CA ASN A 269 5.65 2.15 10.54
C ASN A 269 4.14 2.41 10.69
N LEU A 270 3.32 1.73 9.86
CA LEU A 270 1.86 1.83 9.90
C LEU A 270 1.21 0.45 9.99
N PHE A 271 0.20 0.36 10.83
CA PHE A 271 -0.52 -0.86 11.16
C PHE A 271 -1.99 -0.57 11.40
N TRP A 272 -2.87 -1.28 10.69
CA TRP A 272 -4.31 -1.18 10.88
C TRP A 272 -4.83 -2.37 11.69
N HIS A 273 -5.37 -2.09 12.84
CA HIS A 273 -5.80 -3.10 13.82
C HIS A 273 -7.01 -2.62 14.63
N SER A 274 -7.57 -3.52 15.41
CA SER A 274 -8.61 -3.20 16.40
C SER A 274 -8.12 -3.58 17.79
N ASP A 275 -8.12 -2.64 18.72
CA ASP A 275 -7.71 -2.83 20.12
C ASP A 275 -8.68 -2.15 21.10
N GLY A 276 -8.34 -2.11 22.39
CA GLY A 276 -9.15 -1.49 23.43
C GLY A 276 -9.44 0.01 23.21
N TYR A 277 -8.72 0.67 22.34
CA TYR A 277 -8.95 2.07 21.95
C TYR A 277 -9.80 2.21 20.67
N GLY A 278 -10.12 1.10 20.01
CA GLY A 278 -10.94 1.03 18.82
C GLY A 278 -10.18 0.53 17.57
N ASN A 279 -10.89 0.47 16.44
CA ASN A 279 -10.30 0.15 15.16
C ASN A 279 -9.58 1.38 14.61
N ARG A 280 -8.26 1.26 14.38
CA ARG A 280 -7.41 2.41 14.05
C ARG A 280 -6.16 2.02 13.27
N ILE A 281 -5.58 3.01 12.59
CA ILE A 281 -4.23 2.93 12.06
C ILE A 281 -3.30 3.60 13.06
N SER A 282 -2.28 2.87 13.50
CA SER A 282 -1.23 3.36 14.41
C SER A 282 0.13 2.87 13.94
N GLY A 283 1.21 3.29 14.63
CA GLY A 283 2.52 2.64 14.42
C GLY A 283 2.54 1.23 15.00
N LEU A 284 3.18 0.28 14.31
CA LEU A 284 3.46 -1.04 14.88
C LEU A 284 4.21 -0.93 16.23
N THR A 285 5.14 0.01 16.32
CA THR A 285 5.95 0.26 17.52
C THR A 285 5.13 0.77 18.71
N ALA A 286 3.92 1.28 18.48
CA ALA A 286 3.01 1.72 19.55
C ALA A 286 2.47 0.55 20.39
N LEU A 287 2.59 -0.69 19.90
CA LEU A 287 2.18 -1.91 20.62
C LEU A 287 3.27 -2.45 21.58
N GLY A 288 4.39 -1.77 21.67
CA GLY A 288 5.52 -2.17 22.49
C GLY A 288 6.47 -3.17 21.82
N PRO A 289 7.56 -3.56 22.50
CA PRO A 289 8.52 -4.51 21.97
C PRO A 289 7.88 -5.88 21.84
N SER A 290 7.91 -6.45 20.64
CA SER A 290 7.30 -7.73 20.32
C SER A 290 8.09 -8.46 19.25
N LYS A 291 8.11 -9.78 19.32
CA LYS A 291 8.39 -10.62 18.15
C LYS A 291 7.19 -10.52 17.23
N VAL A 292 7.41 -10.44 15.95
CA VAL A 292 6.34 -10.32 14.97
C VAL A 292 6.50 -11.35 13.85
N ILE A 293 5.38 -11.75 13.31
CA ILE A 293 5.31 -12.73 12.24
C ILE A 293 4.54 -12.09 11.10
N LEU A 294 5.17 -12.04 9.94
CA LEU A 294 4.57 -11.58 8.70
C LEU A 294 3.95 -12.77 7.98
N ILE A 295 2.66 -12.71 7.68
CA ILE A 295 1.88 -13.77 7.02
C ILE A 295 1.40 -13.25 5.67
N ARG A 296 1.67 -14.04 4.60
CA ARG A 296 1.36 -13.66 3.21
C ARG A 296 0.71 -14.80 2.43
#